data_697f4145f1ad123c30920922f032a430
#
_entry.id   697f4145f1ad123c30920922f032a430
#
_cell.length_a   1.000
_cell.length_b   1.000
_cell.length_c   1.000
_cell.angle_alpha   90.00
_cell.angle_beta   90.00
_cell.angle_gamma   90.00
#
_symmetry.space_group_name_H-M   'P 1'
#
loop_
_entity.id
_entity.type
_entity.pdbx_description
1 polymer ?
#
loop_
_entity_poly.entity_id
_entity_poly.type
_entity_poly.pdbx_seq_one_letter_code
_entity_poly.pdbx_strand_id
1 'polypeptide(L)'
;EVSSTVRYEGRIRTIDAVNEAGLESCVGGILNLGETPRQRVEMAFELAEIDPDSVPINLLNPRTGTKFGERDLMDPWEVVKWVAIFRLLPDALFRLCGGRVENLGELQPLAVKAGLNGVMMGNFLTTLGVEPAEDRAMFEELGLNVARQDDNGAVPRPDNRSGWLEGETPQTPVDELIDSQAEANFWDPSTQLRVIKKKG
;
A
#
# COMPACT_ATOMS: atom_id res chain seq x y z
N GLU A 1 13.04 -2.81 18.99
CA GLU A 1 12.61 -1.45 19.35
C GLU A 1 13.21 -0.45 18.38
N VAL A 2 12.36 0.26 17.60
CA VAL A 2 12.79 1.22 16.56
C VAL A 2 12.89 2.63 17.15
N SER A 3 12.03 2.97 18.10
CA SER A 3 11.99 4.26 18.78
C SER A 3 11.78 4.08 20.28
N SER A 4 12.58 4.77 21.07
CA SER A 4 12.45 4.81 22.53
C SER A 4 11.71 6.04 23.06
N THR A 5 11.48 7.04 22.21
CA THR A 5 10.94 8.35 22.60
C THR A 5 9.41 8.42 22.56
N VAL A 6 8.79 7.64 21.67
CA VAL A 6 7.33 7.61 21.54
C VAL A 6 6.84 6.18 21.72
N ARG A 7 5.98 5.98 22.71
CA ARG A 7 5.36 4.68 22.97
C ARG A 7 4.22 4.41 21.99
N TYR A 8 4.00 3.13 21.70
CA TYR A 8 2.96 2.68 20.77
C TYR A 8 1.57 3.18 21.19
N GLU A 9 1.20 3.02 22.45
CA GLU A 9 -0.09 3.46 23.00
C GLU A 9 -0.30 4.99 22.87
N GLY A 10 0.79 5.76 22.89
CA GLY A 10 0.73 7.21 22.65
C GLY A 10 0.35 7.54 21.22
N ARG A 11 0.81 6.73 20.26
CA ARG A 11 0.45 6.89 18.85
C ARG A 11 -1.02 6.54 18.62
N ILE A 12 -1.51 5.44 19.19
CA ILE A 12 -2.92 5.05 19.10
C ILE A 12 -3.82 6.15 19.64
N ARG A 13 -3.56 6.66 20.84
CA ARG A 13 -4.34 7.79 21.39
C ARG A 13 -4.33 9.04 20.53
N THR A 14 -3.24 9.29 19.81
CA THR A 14 -3.20 10.43 18.88
C THR A 14 -4.10 10.18 17.68
N ILE A 15 -4.12 8.96 17.15
CA ILE A 15 -5.00 8.58 16.04
C ILE A 15 -6.46 8.67 16.47
N ASP A 16 -6.80 8.16 17.66
CA ASP A 16 -8.15 8.26 18.21
C ASP A 16 -8.60 9.72 18.29
N ALA A 17 -7.75 10.61 18.81
CA ALA A 17 -8.05 12.03 18.89
C ALA A 17 -8.21 12.71 17.51
N VAL A 18 -7.45 12.28 16.50
CA VAL A 18 -7.60 12.74 15.12
C VAL A 18 -8.96 12.34 14.57
N ASN A 19 -9.33 11.07 14.75
CA ASN A 19 -10.60 10.53 14.30
C ASN A 19 -11.80 11.17 15.01
N GLU A 20 -11.70 11.39 16.34
CA GLU A 20 -12.71 12.09 17.14
C GLU A 20 -12.89 13.56 16.70
N ALA A 21 -11.82 14.21 16.27
CA ALA A 21 -11.87 15.56 15.72
C ALA A 21 -12.43 15.64 14.30
N GLY A 22 -12.77 14.52 13.67
CA GLY A 22 -13.26 14.44 12.30
C GLY A 22 -12.21 14.79 11.24
N LEU A 23 -10.93 14.65 11.58
CA LEU A 23 -9.81 14.86 10.67
C LEU A 23 -9.44 13.55 9.97
N GLU A 24 -8.84 13.68 8.80
CA GLU A 24 -8.32 12.53 8.06
C GLU A 24 -7.06 11.98 8.71
N SER A 25 -7.00 10.66 8.85
CA SER A 25 -5.85 9.97 9.42
C SER A 25 -5.02 9.27 8.34
N CYS A 26 -3.70 9.36 8.49
CA CYS A 26 -2.74 8.71 7.61
C CYS A 26 -1.83 7.83 8.47
N VAL A 27 -2.11 6.54 8.51
CA VAL A 27 -1.48 5.59 9.43
C VAL A 27 -0.91 4.40 8.69
N GLY A 28 0.37 4.13 8.87
CA GLY A 28 1.04 3.03 8.19
C GLY A 28 2.34 2.63 8.87
N GLY A 29 3.22 1.99 8.14
CA GLY A 29 4.45 1.47 8.71
C GLY A 29 5.61 1.34 7.74
N ILE A 30 6.67 0.73 8.26
CA ILE A 30 7.88 0.40 7.50
C ILE A 30 8.09 -1.10 7.59
N LEU A 31 8.19 -1.77 6.45
CA LEU A 31 8.52 -3.20 6.38
C LEU A 31 10.03 -3.42 6.26
N ASN A 32 10.46 -4.61 6.67
CA ASN A 32 11.85 -5.06 6.66
C ASN A 32 12.73 -4.47 7.79
N LEU A 33 12.13 -4.02 8.89
CA LEU A 33 12.87 -3.60 10.09
C LEU A 33 13.32 -4.77 10.98
N GLY A 34 12.97 -6.00 10.63
CA GLY A 34 13.27 -7.22 11.39
C GLY A 34 12.05 -7.90 11.98
N GLU A 35 10.89 -7.40 11.64
CA GLU A 35 9.61 -8.00 11.98
C GLU A 35 9.43 -9.35 11.27
N THR A 36 8.70 -10.23 11.94
CA THR A 36 8.31 -11.53 11.38
C THR A 36 7.10 -11.38 10.44
N PRO A 37 6.86 -12.37 9.54
CA PRO A 37 5.65 -12.40 8.73
C PRO A 37 4.36 -12.29 9.55
N ARG A 38 4.33 -12.92 10.73
CA ARG A 38 3.19 -12.82 11.64
C ARG A 38 2.94 -11.38 12.12
N GLN A 39 3.99 -10.66 12.49
CA GLN A 39 3.88 -9.27 12.93
C GLN A 39 3.40 -8.34 11.80
N ARG A 40 3.75 -8.63 10.54
CA ARG A 40 3.20 -7.91 9.39
C ARG A 40 1.70 -8.12 9.24
N VAL A 41 1.24 -9.37 9.43
CA VAL A 41 -0.19 -9.69 9.42
C VAL A 41 -0.90 -9.00 10.58
N GLU A 42 -0.34 -9.06 11.79
CA GLU A 42 -0.87 -8.37 12.98
C GLU A 42 -1.02 -6.87 12.71
N MET A 43 0.01 -6.22 12.13
CA MET A 43 -0.06 -4.80 11.75
C MET A 43 -1.17 -4.53 10.72
N ALA A 44 -1.39 -5.42 9.76
CA ALA A 44 -2.45 -5.25 8.77
C ALA A 44 -3.84 -5.32 9.42
N PHE A 45 -4.05 -6.23 10.39
CA PHE A 45 -5.29 -6.29 11.17
C PHE A 45 -5.48 -5.05 12.06
N GLU A 46 -4.44 -4.59 12.73
CA GLU A 46 -4.49 -3.36 13.53
C GLU A 46 -4.85 -2.15 12.67
N LEU A 47 -4.28 -2.03 11.46
CA LEU A 47 -4.65 -0.99 10.51
C LEU A 47 -6.11 -1.09 10.06
N ALA A 48 -6.64 -2.29 9.89
CA ALA A 48 -8.05 -2.49 9.59
C ALA A 48 -8.98 -2.11 10.77
N GLU A 49 -8.53 -2.32 12.02
CA GLU A 49 -9.28 -1.90 13.21
C GLU A 49 -9.25 -0.38 13.42
N ILE A 50 -8.11 0.26 13.14
CA ILE A 50 -7.94 1.72 13.20
C ILE A 50 -8.79 2.42 12.14
N ASP A 51 -9.02 1.77 10.99
CA ASP A 51 -9.80 2.26 9.85
C ASP A 51 -9.34 3.66 9.36
N PRO A 52 -8.05 3.84 9.04
CA PRO A 52 -7.53 5.14 8.64
C PRO A 52 -7.94 5.48 7.21
N ASP A 53 -7.97 6.76 6.86
CA ASP A 53 -8.25 7.22 5.50
C ASP A 53 -7.14 6.85 4.51
N SER A 54 -5.91 6.73 5.00
CA SER A 54 -4.75 6.40 4.16
C SER A 54 -3.75 5.53 4.90
N VAL A 55 -3.25 4.50 4.20
CA VAL A 55 -2.22 3.57 4.69
C VAL A 55 -0.96 3.69 3.83
N PRO A 56 0.00 4.52 4.22
CA PRO A 56 1.31 4.55 3.59
C PRO A 56 2.19 3.42 4.12
N ILE A 57 2.69 2.57 3.24
CA ILE A 57 3.71 1.58 3.57
C ILE A 57 5.04 2.02 2.95
N ASN A 58 6.05 2.05 3.79
CA ASN A 58 7.43 2.24 3.37
C ASN A 58 8.16 0.89 3.40
N LEU A 59 9.14 0.76 2.54
CA LEU A 59 10.07 -0.37 2.53
C LEU A 59 11.43 0.13 3.01
N LEU A 60 12.07 -0.63 3.90
CA LEU A 60 13.37 -0.23 4.38
C LEU A 60 14.35 -0.09 3.19
N ASN A 61 14.97 1.08 3.11
CA ASN A 61 16.11 1.32 2.24
C ASN A 61 17.35 1.46 3.14
N PRO A 62 18.15 0.39 3.30
CA PRO A 62 19.28 0.38 4.23
C PRO A 62 20.32 1.45 3.90
N ARG A 63 20.81 2.15 4.91
CA ARG A 63 21.85 3.18 4.77
C ARG A 63 23.00 2.88 5.71
N THR A 64 24.20 2.78 5.16
CA THR A 64 25.42 2.56 5.93
C THR A 64 25.54 3.54 7.09
N GLY A 65 25.95 3.06 8.25
CA GLY A 65 26.07 3.84 9.48
C GLY A 65 24.77 3.98 10.29
N THR A 66 23.67 3.42 9.82
CA THR A 66 22.41 3.33 10.59
C THR A 66 22.26 1.96 11.26
N LYS A 67 21.35 1.86 12.24
CA LYS A 67 21.04 0.60 12.94
C LYS A 67 20.65 -0.56 12.00
N PHE A 68 20.08 -0.25 10.86
CA PHE A 68 19.60 -1.23 9.87
C PHE A 68 20.40 -1.19 8.56
N GLY A 69 21.58 -0.54 8.58
CA GLY A 69 22.38 -0.30 7.38
C GLY A 69 22.96 -1.54 6.72
N GLU A 70 23.10 -2.63 7.50
CA GLU A 70 23.65 -3.91 7.03
C GLU A 70 22.54 -4.93 6.62
N ARG A 71 21.27 -4.49 6.57
CA ARG A 71 20.19 -5.37 6.13
C ARG A 71 20.12 -5.39 4.60
N ASP A 72 19.73 -6.53 4.08
CA ASP A 72 19.39 -6.64 2.66
C ASP A 72 18.05 -5.94 2.35
N LEU A 73 17.87 -5.55 1.10
CA LEU A 73 16.57 -5.15 0.58
C LEU A 73 15.60 -6.34 0.68
N MET A 74 14.32 -6.03 0.74
CA MET A 74 13.29 -7.07 0.69
C MET A 74 13.25 -7.69 -0.72
N ASP A 75 13.06 -8.99 -0.81
CA ASP A 75 12.82 -9.64 -2.09
C ASP A 75 11.62 -9.00 -2.80
N PRO A 76 11.73 -8.63 -4.09
CA PRO A 76 10.66 -7.93 -4.79
C PRO A 76 9.33 -8.70 -4.84
N TRP A 77 9.36 -10.03 -4.93
CA TRP A 77 8.15 -10.87 -4.89
C TRP A 77 7.52 -10.92 -3.50
N GLU A 78 8.36 -10.87 -2.45
CA GLU A 78 7.85 -10.71 -1.09
C GLU A 78 7.12 -9.36 -0.93
N VAL A 79 7.66 -8.28 -1.51
CA VAL A 79 6.97 -6.97 -1.50
C VAL A 79 5.62 -7.06 -2.18
N VAL A 80 5.53 -7.63 -3.39
CA VAL A 80 4.28 -7.80 -4.13
C VAL A 80 3.26 -8.61 -3.32
N LYS A 81 3.69 -9.71 -2.70
CA LYS A 81 2.86 -10.54 -1.83
C LYS A 81 2.32 -9.74 -0.64
N TRP A 82 3.16 -8.96 0.02
CA TRP A 82 2.72 -8.14 1.16
C TRP A 82 1.78 -7.01 0.73
N VAL A 83 2.00 -6.40 -0.44
CA VAL A 83 1.04 -5.45 -1.02
C VAL A 83 -0.34 -6.10 -1.16
N ALA A 84 -0.42 -7.29 -1.76
CA ALA A 84 -1.68 -8.00 -1.91
C ALA A 84 -2.35 -8.32 -0.56
N ILE A 85 -1.57 -8.76 0.45
CA ILE A 85 -2.09 -9.06 1.79
C ILE A 85 -2.61 -7.79 2.47
N PHE A 86 -1.83 -6.71 2.46
CA PHE A 86 -2.25 -5.45 3.06
C PHE A 86 -3.49 -4.86 2.39
N ARG A 87 -3.64 -5.07 1.08
CA ARG A 87 -4.83 -4.59 0.35
C ARG A 87 -6.12 -5.29 0.77
N LEU A 88 -6.04 -6.51 1.30
CA LEU A 88 -7.23 -7.28 1.69
C LEU A 88 -7.91 -6.77 2.97
N LEU A 89 -7.21 -6.05 3.82
CA LEU A 89 -7.68 -5.75 5.16
C LEU A 89 -8.15 -4.30 5.35
N PRO A 90 -7.34 -3.25 5.17
CA PRO A 90 -7.80 -1.88 5.35
C PRO A 90 -8.55 -1.37 4.12
N ASP A 91 -9.75 -0.81 4.35
CA ASP A 91 -10.50 -0.06 3.33
C ASP A 91 -9.99 1.39 3.27
N ALA A 92 -8.78 1.58 2.78
CA ALA A 92 -8.08 2.86 2.81
C ALA A 92 -7.38 3.16 1.48
N LEU A 93 -6.95 4.41 1.31
CA LEU A 93 -5.98 4.76 0.27
C LEU A 93 -4.64 4.08 0.59
N PHE A 94 -4.39 2.93 -0.05
CA PHE A 94 -3.20 2.13 0.18
C PHE A 94 -2.09 2.48 -0.81
N ARG A 95 -0.95 2.94 -0.29
CA ARG A 95 0.15 3.41 -1.13
C ARG A 95 1.52 2.93 -0.66
N LEU A 96 2.41 2.70 -1.61
CA LEU A 96 3.84 2.58 -1.34
C LEU A 96 4.51 3.95 -1.42
N CYS A 97 5.39 4.19 -0.46
CA CYS A 97 6.14 5.43 -0.31
C CYS A 97 7.66 5.16 -0.44
N GLY A 98 8.44 5.48 0.59
CA GLY A 98 9.89 5.33 0.56
C GLY A 98 10.36 3.88 0.36
N GLY A 99 11.47 3.71 -0.34
CA GLY A 99 12.08 2.41 -0.63
C GLY A 99 11.41 1.60 -1.74
N ARG A 100 10.37 2.14 -2.38
CA ARG A 100 9.64 1.47 -3.46
C ARG A 100 10.56 1.09 -4.61
N VAL A 101 11.35 2.04 -5.06
CA VAL A 101 12.20 1.88 -6.25
C VAL A 101 13.26 0.81 -6.02
N GLU A 102 13.95 0.89 -4.91
CA GLU A 102 15.05 -0.01 -4.58
C GLU A 102 14.59 -1.45 -4.29
N ASN A 103 13.43 -1.61 -3.66
CA ASN A 103 12.93 -2.93 -3.28
C ASN A 103 12.12 -3.62 -4.38
N LEU A 104 11.46 -2.90 -5.27
CA LEU A 104 10.63 -3.49 -6.34
C LEU A 104 11.31 -3.55 -7.70
N GLY A 105 12.19 -2.58 -8.01
CA GLY A 105 12.79 -2.49 -9.34
C GLY A 105 11.73 -2.57 -10.44
N GLU A 106 11.86 -3.54 -11.33
CA GLU A 106 10.95 -3.76 -12.46
C GLU A 106 9.57 -4.33 -12.07
N LEU A 107 9.40 -4.83 -10.84
CA LEU A 107 8.11 -5.35 -10.37
C LEU A 107 7.13 -4.27 -9.87
N GLN A 108 7.45 -2.99 -10.00
CA GLN A 108 6.54 -1.90 -9.61
C GLN A 108 5.16 -1.99 -10.29
N PRO A 109 5.04 -2.26 -11.61
CA PRO A 109 3.75 -2.45 -12.26
C PRO A 109 2.94 -3.61 -11.63
N LEU A 110 3.61 -4.69 -11.24
CA LEU A 110 2.95 -5.83 -10.61
C LEU A 110 2.44 -5.48 -9.20
N ALA A 111 3.19 -4.69 -8.44
CA ALA A 111 2.73 -4.21 -7.14
C ALA A 111 1.48 -3.32 -7.26
N VAL A 112 1.38 -2.49 -8.31
CA VAL A 112 0.16 -1.73 -8.62
C VAL A 112 -1.00 -2.68 -8.91
N LYS A 113 -0.80 -3.69 -9.76
CA LYS A 113 -1.82 -4.71 -10.04
C LYS A 113 -2.22 -5.54 -8.81
N ALA A 114 -1.31 -5.71 -7.85
CA ALA A 114 -1.58 -6.40 -6.60
C ALA A 114 -2.48 -5.60 -5.63
N GLY A 115 -2.86 -4.35 -5.98
CA GLY A 115 -3.86 -3.59 -5.26
C GLY A 115 -3.44 -2.26 -4.69
N LEU A 116 -2.26 -1.74 -5.06
CA LEU A 116 -1.92 -0.36 -4.74
C LEU A 116 -2.86 0.59 -5.48
N ASN A 117 -3.45 1.52 -4.74
CA ASN A 117 -4.25 2.60 -5.32
C ASN A 117 -3.60 3.98 -5.17
N GLY A 118 -2.32 3.99 -4.81
CA GLY A 118 -1.51 5.18 -4.77
C GLY A 118 -0.01 4.89 -4.69
N VAL A 119 0.80 5.83 -5.15
CA VAL A 119 2.25 5.85 -4.96
C VAL A 119 2.70 7.27 -4.64
N MET A 120 3.81 7.39 -3.93
CA MET A 120 4.48 8.67 -3.78
C MET A 120 5.37 8.90 -5.00
N MET A 121 5.14 9.97 -5.74
CA MET A 121 5.89 10.36 -6.93
C MET A 121 6.93 11.43 -6.62
N GLY A 122 7.96 11.50 -7.45
CA GLY A 122 9.03 12.50 -7.33
C GLY A 122 10.03 12.18 -6.23
N ASN A 123 10.87 13.17 -5.95
CA ASN A 123 11.96 13.03 -5.00
C ASN A 123 11.47 13.07 -3.55
N PHE A 124 12.10 12.24 -2.71
CA PHE A 124 11.95 12.28 -1.26
C PHE A 124 12.92 13.29 -0.64
N LEU A 125 12.74 13.61 0.64
CA LEU A 125 13.63 14.56 1.33
C LEU A 125 15.10 14.16 1.29
N THR A 126 15.41 12.88 1.33
CA THR A 126 16.77 12.36 1.46
C THR A 126 17.20 11.42 0.35
N THR A 127 16.30 11.05 -0.56
CA THR A 127 16.57 10.11 -1.65
C THR A 127 15.86 10.55 -2.93
N LEU A 128 16.47 10.19 -4.05
CA LEU A 128 15.82 10.35 -5.35
C LEU A 128 14.69 9.33 -5.47
N GLY A 129 13.57 9.74 -6.02
CA GLY A 129 12.46 8.89 -6.42
C GLY A 129 12.39 8.73 -7.94
N VAL A 130 11.28 8.24 -8.42
CA VAL A 130 10.98 8.16 -9.85
C VAL A 130 10.44 9.51 -10.32
N GLU A 131 10.87 9.95 -11.50
CA GLU A 131 10.31 11.15 -12.11
C GLU A 131 8.80 10.99 -12.32
N PRO A 132 7.99 12.00 -11.99
CA PRO A 132 6.53 11.89 -12.07
C PRO A 132 6.00 11.51 -13.47
N ALA A 133 6.76 11.84 -14.53
CA ALA A 133 6.41 11.46 -15.88
C ALA A 133 6.54 9.95 -16.12
N GLU A 134 7.56 9.32 -15.53
CA GLU A 134 7.79 7.87 -15.64
C GLU A 134 6.72 7.08 -14.88
N ASP A 135 6.38 7.51 -13.66
CA ASP A 135 5.27 6.90 -12.90
C ASP A 135 3.94 7.02 -13.67
N ARG A 136 3.67 8.17 -14.29
CA ARG A 136 2.45 8.35 -15.11
C ARG A 136 2.45 7.44 -16.33
N ALA A 137 3.56 7.32 -17.03
CA ALA A 137 3.68 6.42 -18.17
C ALA A 137 3.42 4.97 -17.76
N MET A 138 3.96 4.53 -16.62
CA MET A 138 3.68 3.21 -16.07
C MET A 138 2.19 2.99 -15.80
N PHE A 139 1.49 3.97 -15.22
CA PHE A 139 0.05 3.84 -14.98
C PHE A 139 -0.76 3.83 -16.28
N GLU A 140 -0.40 4.66 -17.25
CA GLU A 140 -1.03 4.67 -18.57
C GLU A 140 -0.85 3.32 -19.29
N GLU A 141 0.34 2.72 -19.22
CA GLU A 141 0.60 1.36 -19.74
C GLU A 141 -0.24 0.28 -19.04
N LEU A 142 -0.57 0.48 -17.77
CA LEU A 142 -1.46 -0.39 -17.01
C LEU A 142 -2.96 -0.13 -17.26
N GLY A 143 -3.30 0.83 -18.12
CA GLY A 143 -4.67 1.25 -18.38
C GLY A 143 -5.29 2.04 -17.21
N LEU A 144 -4.49 2.59 -16.32
CA LEU A 144 -4.93 3.33 -15.13
C LEU A 144 -4.81 4.83 -15.35
N ASN A 145 -5.81 5.56 -14.86
CA ASN A 145 -5.79 7.02 -14.83
C ASN A 145 -5.28 7.52 -13.48
N VAL A 146 -4.32 8.44 -13.52
CA VAL A 146 -3.88 9.13 -12.30
C VAL A 146 -4.95 10.16 -11.93
N ALA A 147 -5.47 10.07 -10.70
CA ALA A 147 -6.41 11.06 -10.18
C ALA A 147 -5.78 12.46 -10.21
N ARG A 148 -6.51 13.44 -10.65
CA ARG A 148 -6.10 14.85 -10.67
C ARG A 148 -6.86 15.59 -9.59
N GLN A 149 -6.23 16.61 -9.02
CA GLN A 149 -6.95 17.60 -8.22
C GLN A 149 -8.07 18.24 -9.06
N ASP A 150 -9.23 18.42 -8.45
CA ASP A 150 -10.27 19.24 -9.02
C ASP A 150 -9.89 20.74 -8.99
N ASP A 151 -10.73 21.60 -9.56
CA ASP A 151 -10.51 23.05 -9.61
C ASP A 151 -10.43 23.70 -8.21
N ASN A 152 -10.86 23.00 -7.15
CA ASN A 152 -10.81 23.44 -5.77
C ASN A 152 -9.57 22.89 -5.01
N GLY A 153 -8.72 22.13 -5.69
CA GLY A 153 -7.53 21.50 -5.12
C GLY A 153 -7.80 20.19 -4.38
N ALA A 154 -9.05 19.71 -4.39
CA ALA A 154 -9.36 18.40 -3.84
C ALA A 154 -8.98 17.29 -4.82
N VAL A 155 -8.34 16.25 -4.33
CA VAL A 155 -8.21 14.99 -5.07
C VAL A 155 -9.52 14.24 -4.86
N PRO A 156 -10.30 13.94 -5.92
CA PRO A 156 -11.46 13.09 -5.77
C PRO A 156 -11.01 11.80 -5.07
N ARG A 157 -11.57 11.53 -3.89
CA ARG A 157 -11.38 10.23 -3.27
C ARG A 157 -12.04 9.22 -4.20
N PRO A 158 -11.34 8.20 -4.66
CA PRO A 158 -12.04 7.06 -5.20
C PRO A 158 -13.00 6.63 -4.09
N ASP A 159 -14.24 6.46 -4.40
CA ASP A 159 -15.14 5.70 -3.55
C ASP A 159 -14.56 4.28 -3.52
N ASN A 160 -13.72 4.02 -2.53
CA ASN A 160 -12.96 2.78 -2.42
C ASN A 160 -13.87 1.55 -2.28
N ARG A 161 -15.17 1.77 -2.10
CA ARG A 161 -16.16 0.71 -1.92
C ARG A 161 -16.82 0.28 -3.23
N SER A 162 -16.82 1.12 -4.26
CA SER A 162 -17.53 0.84 -5.51
C SER A 162 -16.64 0.72 -6.73
N GLY A 163 -15.55 1.46 -6.82
CA GLY A 163 -14.78 1.61 -8.06
C GLY A 163 -14.01 0.37 -8.53
N TRP A 164 -13.68 -0.55 -7.63
CA TRP A 164 -13.01 -1.80 -7.98
C TRP A 164 -13.98 -2.98 -8.17
N LEU A 165 -15.23 -2.83 -7.70
CA LEU A 165 -16.26 -3.86 -7.78
C LEU A 165 -17.33 -3.57 -8.84
N GLU A 166 -17.45 -2.35 -9.32
CA GLU A 166 -18.38 -1.97 -10.38
C GLU A 166 -17.65 -1.85 -11.73
N GLY A 167 -17.29 -2.99 -12.27
CA GLY A 167 -17.44 -3.31 -13.68
C GLY A 167 -16.67 -2.54 -14.73
N GLU A 168 -15.58 -1.86 -14.42
CA GLU A 168 -14.54 -1.62 -15.41
C GLU A 168 -13.21 -2.18 -14.88
N THR A 169 -13.20 -3.48 -14.65
CA THR A 169 -11.94 -4.22 -14.70
C THR A 169 -11.36 -3.94 -16.07
N PRO A 170 -10.16 -3.35 -16.16
CA PRO A 170 -9.47 -3.32 -17.43
C PRO A 170 -9.42 -4.76 -17.92
N GLN A 171 -10.06 -5.04 -19.05
CA GLN A 171 -9.83 -6.27 -19.79
C GLN A 171 -8.40 -6.18 -20.33
N THR A 172 -7.45 -6.52 -19.50
CA THR A 172 -6.04 -6.45 -19.79
C THR A 172 -5.43 -7.82 -19.58
N PRO A 173 -4.29 -8.06 -20.22
CA PRO A 173 -3.61 -9.37 -20.29
C PRO A 173 -3.27 -10.05 -18.96
N VAL A 174 -3.78 -9.55 -17.83
CA VAL A 174 -3.70 -10.27 -16.54
C VAL A 174 -4.41 -11.61 -16.66
N ASP A 175 -5.53 -11.67 -17.39
CA ASP A 175 -6.26 -12.90 -17.61
C ASP A 175 -5.41 -13.87 -18.45
N GLU A 176 -4.67 -13.38 -19.44
CA GLU A 176 -3.74 -14.21 -20.21
C GLU A 176 -2.51 -14.66 -19.40
N LEU A 177 -2.02 -13.81 -18.47
CA LEU A 177 -0.91 -14.16 -17.58
C LEU A 177 -1.35 -15.10 -16.45
N ILE A 178 -2.59 -14.99 -16.00
CA ILE A 178 -3.21 -15.87 -15.00
C ILE A 178 -3.57 -17.21 -15.65
N ASP A 179 -4.18 -17.23 -16.82
CA ASP A 179 -4.54 -18.45 -17.54
C ASP A 179 -3.32 -19.29 -17.94
N SER A 180 -2.16 -18.67 -18.17
CA SER A 180 -0.95 -19.44 -18.47
C SER A 180 -0.27 -20.09 -17.27
N GLN A 181 -0.67 -19.73 -16.02
CA GLN A 181 -0.13 -20.29 -14.78
C GLN A 181 -1.17 -20.82 -13.79
N ALA A 182 -2.45 -20.74 -14.11
CA ALA A 182 -3.56 -20.90 -13.17
C ALA A 182 -4.27 -22.26 -13.19
N GLU A 183 -3.57 -23.36 -13.47
CA GLU A 183 -4.09 -24.68 -13.06
C GLU A 183 -3.89 -25.00 -11.57
N ALA A 184 -3.36 -24.06 -10.77
CA ALA A 184 -3.13 -24.26 -9.36
C ALA A 184 -3.81 -23.17 -8.52
N ASN A 185 -5.04 -23.45 -8.05
CA ASN A 185 -5.65 -22.86 -6.85
C ASN A 185 -5.60 -21.33 -6.73
N PHE A 186 -6.23 -20.60 -7.64
CA PHE A 186 -6.32 -19.16 -7.48
C PHE A 186 -7.59 -18.75 -6.71
N TRP A 187 -7.41 -17.88 -5.73
CA TRP A 187 -8.46 -17.35 -4.88
C TRP A 187 -9.28 -16.29 -5.65
N ASP A 188 -10.60 -16.47 -5.71
CA ASP A 188 -11.53 -15.52 -6.31
C ASP A 188 -12.08 -14.56 -5.22
N PRO A 189 -11.68 -13.27 -5.24
CA PRO A 189 -12.13 -12.31 -4.23
C PRO A 189 -13.64 -12.07 -4.24
N SER A 190 -14.33 -12.26 -5.37
CA SER A 190 -15.77 -12.04 -5.47
C SER A 190 -16.61 -13.07 -4.72
N THR A 191 -16.03 -14.26 -4.49
CA THR A 191 -16.75 -15.40 -3.89
C THR A 191 -16.38 -15.70 -2.45
N GLN A 192 -15.25 -15.17 -1.94
CA GLN A 192 -14.69 -15.55 -0.63
C GLN A 192 -14.48 -14.41 0.37
N LEU A 193 -14.65 -13.15 -0.02
CA LEU A 193 -14.58 -12.03 0.91
C LEU A 193 -15.89 -11.89 1.68
N ARG A 194 -15.89 -12.38 2.92
CA ARG A 194 -16.87 -11.93 3.90
C ARG A 194 -16.44 -10.54 4.40
N VAL A 195 -17.18 -9.52 3.96
CA VAL A 195 -17.06 -8.18 4.53
C VAL A 195 -17.37 -8.27 6.02
N ILE A 196 -16.39 -8.00 6.87
CA ILE A 196 -16.60 -7.83 8.31
C ILE A 196 -17.38 -6.53 8.47
N LYS A 197 -18.69 -6.64 8.64
CA LYS A 197 -19.53 -5.47 8.94
C LYS A 197 -19.17 -4.94 10.32
N LYS A 198 -18.87 -3.63 10.45
CA LYS A 198 -18.81 -2.95 11.74
C LYS A 198 -20.06 -3.31 12.55
N LYS A 199 -19.87 -3.76 13.78
CA LYS A 199 -20.94 -3.80 14.77
C LYS A 199 -21.27 -2.34 15.12
N GLY A 200 -22.50 -1.92 14.78
CA GLY A 200 -23.06 -0.66 15.26
C GLY A 200 -23.27 -0.70 16.78
#